data_e3d38d7d440fcf785dfae2dbd4ca7fc5
#
_entry.id   e3d38d7d440fcf785dfae2dbd4ca7fc5
#
_cell.length_a   1.000
_cell.length_b   1.000
_cell.length_c   1.000
_cell.angle_alpha   90.00
_cell.angle_beta   90.00
_cell.angle_gamma   90.00
#
_symmetry.space_group_name_H-M   'P 1'
#
loop_
_entity.id
_entity.type
_entity.pdbx_description
1 polymer ?
#
loop_
_entity_poly.entity_id
_entity_poly.type
_entity_poly.pdbx_seq_one_letter_code
_entity_poly.pdbx_strand_id
1 'polypeptide(L)'
;SDGFKPYLEFMFMDDHTVAQIAPSGDFGNTLTINCDNPLMSPAQRAVICARPNLINGALGNFPLATGAGYNPNPNTPATNFIDPTTGQTYNKGFFQLLRRNVEGGPRQADLQHTNFRGVLGARGDLGKAWSYDAYYQYGKTNYSQIYSNEFSAVRLARALEVVTGPNGTPVCRSTLDGSDPNCVPYNVFGGAGAASPASVNYLS
;
A
#
# COMPACT_ATOMS: atom_id res chain seq x y z
N SER A 1 48.70 41.88 13.00
CA SER A 1 49.06 41.12 11.80
C SER A 1 47.84 40.37 11.31
N ASP A 2 47.49 40.54 10.06
CA ASP A 2 46.30 39.94 9.45
C ASP A 2 46.52 38.47 9.03
N GLY A 3 47.58 37.85 9.52
CA GLY A 3 48.00 36.50 9.13
C GLY A 3 47.16 35.33 9.63
N PHE A 4 46.30 35.54 10.66
CA PHE A 4 45.46 34.46 11.20
C PHE A 4 44.16 35.03 11.74
N LYS A 5 43.06 34.66 11.08
CA LYS A 5 41.69 35.05 11.46
C LYS A 5 40.84 33.79 11.64
N PRO A 6 40.73 33.27 12.86
CA PRO A 6 39.85 32.12 13.12
C PRO A 6 38.38 32.51 12.97
N TYR A 7 37.56 31.55 12.55
CA TYR A 7 36.13 31.71 12.48
C TYR A 7 35.39 30.41 12.88
N LEU A 8 34.19 30.58 13.39
CA LEU A 8 33.28 29.52 13.72
C LEU A 8 31.90 29.83 13.11
N GLU A 9 31.34 28.87 12.43
CA GLU A 9 29.97 28.96 11.92
C GLU A 9 29.17 27.79 12.49
N PHE A 10 27.95 28.08 12.90
CA PHE A 10 27.00 27.06 13.33
C PHE A 10 25.68 27.32 12.66
N MET A 11 25.08 26.27 12.13
CA MET A 11 23.74 26.29 11.55
C MET A 11 22.93 25.13 12.13
N PHE A 12 21.70 25.46 12.54
CA PHE A 12 20.72 24.50 12.96
C PHE A 12 19.43 24.76 12.19
N MET A 13 18.78 23.69 11.78
CA MET A 13 17.47 23.74 11.14
C MET A 13 16.63 22.56 11.68
N ASP A 14 15.42 22.85 12.06
CA ASP A 14 14.38 21.87 12.34
C ASP A 14 13.14 22.27 11.53
N ASP A 15 12.73 21.38 10.63
CA ASP A 15 11.59 21.58 9.75
C ASP A 15 10.64 20.42 9.91
N HIS A 16 9.35 20.73 10.14
CA HIS A 16 8.29 19.77 10.27
C HIS A 16 7.15 20.14 9.33
N THR A 17 6.82 19.23 8.43
CA THR A 17 5.79 19.43 7.42
C THR A 17 4.84 18.24 7.40
N VAL A 18 3.54 18.49 7.52
CA VAL A 18 2.49 17.50 7.29
C VAL A 18 1.88 17.77 5.92
N ALA A 19 2.27 16.97 4.93
CA ALA A 19 1.70 17.02 3.60
C ALA A 19 0.47 16.14 3.53
N GLN A 20 -0.65 16.70 3.09
CA GLN A 20 -1.92 15.99 2.96
C GLN A 20 -2.33 15.89 1.48
N ILE A 21 -2.73 14.70 1.06
CA ILE A 21 -3.24 14.43 -0.28
C ILE A 21 -4.57 13.67 -0.23
N ALA A 22 -5.18 13.44 -1.37
CA ALA A 22 -6.45 12.72 -1.47
C ALA A 22 -6.42 11.36 -0.76
N PRO A 23 -7.58 10.84 -0.30
CA PRO A 23 -7.67 9.52 0.31
C PRO A 23 -6.99 8.43 -0.53
N SER A 24 -6.40 7.44 0.13
CA SER A 24 -5.83 6.27 -0.53
C SER A 24 -6.89 5.58 -1.39
N GLY A 25 -6.45 4.90 -2.43
CA GLY A 25 -7.38 4.19 -3.30
C GLY A 25 -6.66 3.14 -4.11
N ASP A 26 -7.42 2.17 -4.53
CA ASP A 26 -6.97 1.18 -5.51
C ASP A 26 -7.43 1.64 -6.89
N PHE A 27 -6.48 1.85 -7.79
CA PHE A 27 -6.72 2.32 -9.15
C PHE A 27 -5.93 1.47 -10.12
N GLY A 28 -6.61 0.46 -10.67
CA GLY A 28 -6.06 -0.36 -11.73
C GLY A 28 -5.23 -1.55 -11.26
N ASN A 29 -5.13 -1.81 -9.98
CA ASN A 29 -4.55 -3.06 -9.50
C ASN A 29 -5.48 -4.21 -9.86
N THR A 30 -4.89 -5.25 -10.42
CA THR A 30 -5.57 -6.50 -10.68
C THR A 30 -5.75 -7.26 -9.37
N LEU A 31 -6.97 -7.43 -8.96
CA LEU A 31 -7.36 -8.19 -7.78
C LEU A 31 -8.14 -9.44 -8.21
N THR A 32 -8.29 -10.35 -7.29
CA THR A 32 -9.15 -11.50 -7.44
C THR A 32 -10.18 -11.50 -6.33
N ILE A 33 -11.36 -12.05 -6.61
CA ILE A 33 -12.41 -12.27 -5.62
C ILE A 33 -12.90 -13.70 -5.70
N ASN A 34 -13.11 -14.31 -4.56
CA ASN A 34 -13.60 -15.68 -4.48
C ASN A 34 -15.07 -15.77 -4.88
N CYS A 35 -15.44 -16.79 -5.64
CA CYS A 35 -16.78 -16.97 -6.19
C CYS A 35 -17.80 -17.45 -5.14
N ASP A 36 -17.35 -17.95 -4.03
CA ASP A 36 -18.17 -18.31 -2.85
C ASP A 36 -18.35 -17.12 -1.88
N ASN A 37 -17.97 -15.90 -2.28
CA ASN A 37 -18.09 -14.72 -1.44
C ASN A 37 -19.55 -14.37 -1.13
N PRO A 38 -19.96 -14.37 0.15
CA PRO A 38 -21.33 -14.11 0.55
C PRO A 38 -21.77 -12.65 0.41
N LEU A 39 -20.82 -11.72 0.24
CA LEU A 39 -21.13 -10.30 0.07
C LEU A 39 -21.63 -9.96 -1.34
N MET A 40 -21.39 -10.83 -2.31
CA MET A 40 -21.90 -10.67 -3.68
C MET A 40 -23.37 -11.02 -3.78
N SER A 41 -24.14 -10.17 -4.42
CA SER A 41 -25.49 -10.55 -4.87
C SER A 41 -25.42 -11.63 -5.95
N PRO A 42 -26.51 -12.38 -6.20
CA PRO A 42 -26.55 -13.36 -7.29
C PRO A 42 -26.22 -12.76 -8.66
N ALA A 43 -26.67 -11.54 -8.92
CA ALA A 43 -26.40 -10.83 -10.18
C ALA A 43 -24.92 -10.47 -10.33
N GLN A 44 -24.28 -9.98 -9.27
CA GLN A 44 -22.84 -9.68 -9.27
C GLN A 44 -22.00 -10.92 -9.45
N ARG A 45 -22.36 -12.02 -8.76
CA ARG A 45 -21.70 -13.31 -8.89
C ARG A 45 -21.81 -13.85 -10.31
N ALA A 46 -22.97 -13.78 -10.93
CA ALA A 46 -23.20 -14.25 -12.30
C ALA A 46 -22.29 -13.54 -13.32
N VAL A 47 -21.97 -12.28 -13.08
CA VAL A 47 -21.07 -11.51 -13.96
C VAL A 47 -19.60 -11.77 -13.59
N ILE A 48 -19.22 -11.58 -12.32
CA ILE A 48 -17.81 -11.65 -11.89
C ILE A 48 -17.27 -13.08 -12.02
N CYS A 49 -18.10 -14.07 -11.72
CA CYS A 49 -17.72 -15.48 -11.76
C CYS A 49 -18.17 -16.19 -13.06
N ALA A 50 -18.55 -15.42 -14.08
CA ALA A 50 -18.73 -15.99 -15.40
C ALA A 50 -17.42 -16.61 -15.90
N ARG A 51 -17.54 -17.73 -16.67
CA ARG A 51 -16.35 -18.47 -17.15
C ARG A 51 -15.23 -17.58 -17.73
N PRO A 52 -15.49 -16.58 -18.59
CA PRO A 52 -14.43 -15.73 -19.14
C PRO A 52 -13.66 -14.92 -18.12
N ASN A 53 -14.26 -14.65 -16.95
CA ASN A 53 -13.68 -13.84 -15.89
C ASN A 53 -12.99 -14.68 -14.82
N LEU A 54 -13.14 -16.01 -14.84
CA LEU A 54 -12.42 -16.88 -13.91
C LEU A 54 -10.91 -16.81 -14.21
N ILE A 55 -10.13 -16.86 -13.14
CA ILE A 55 -8.68 -16.79 -13.27
C ILE A 55 -8.04 -18.17 -13.48
N ASN A 56 -6.89 -18.16 -14.15
CA ASN A 56 -6.01 -19.30 -14.24
C ASN A 56 -4.66 -18.95 -13.62
N GLY A 57 -4.35 -19.59 -12.47
CA GLY A 57 -3.12 -19.33 -11.73
C GLY A 57 -1.84 -19.66 -12.50
N ALA A 58 -1.90 -20.59 -13.45
CA ALA A 58 -0.77 -20.90 -14.32
C ALA A 58 -0.46 -19.76 -15.30
N LEU A 59 -1.42 -18.86 -15.56
CA LEU A 59 -1.26 -17.66 -16.38
C LEU A 59 -0.93 -16.41 -15.54
N GLY A 60 -0.58 -16.57 -14.27
CA GLY A 60 -0.27 -15.44 -13.40
C GLY A 60 -1.50 -14.70 -12.87
N ASN A 61 -2.57 -15.43 -12.56
CA ASN A 61 -3.85 -14.88 -12.07
C ASN A 61 -4.59 -13.97 -13.07
N PHE A 62 -4.40 -14.22 -14.37
CA PHE A 62 -5.17 -13.53 -15.40
C PHE A 62 -6.50 -14.24 -15.70
N PRO A 63 -7.52 -13.50 -16.19
CA PRO A 63 -8.80 -14.08 -16.53
C PRO A 63 -8.70 -15.02 -17.76
N LEU A 64 -9.65 -15.93 -17.86
CA LEU A 64 -9.79 -16.83 -19.02
C LEU A 64 -10.34 -16.12 -20.27
N ALA A 65 -10.58 -14.82 -20.23
CA ALA A 65 -11.15 -14.05 -21.33
C ALA A 65 -10.35 -14.25 -22.63
N THR A 66 -11.07 -14.56 -23.68
CA THR A 66 -10.54 -14.60 -25.03
C THR A 66 -10.52 -13.18 -25.61
N GLY A 67 -9.39 -12.75 -26.08
CA GLY A 67 -9.20 -11.42 -26.67
C GLY A 67 -8.01 -10.71 -26.08
N ALA A 68 -7.38 -9.84 -26.84
CA ALA A 68 -6.24 -9.03 -26.42
C ALA A 68 -5.07 -9.80 -25.75
N GLY A 69 -4.87 -11.06 -26.06
CA GLY A 69 -3.64 -11.79 -25.73
C GLY A 69 -3.61 -12.53 -24.39
N TYR A 70 -4.69 -12.58 -23.63
CA TYR A 70 -4.65 -13.21 -22.30
C TYR A 70 -4.91 -14.72 -22.31
N ASN A 71 -5.79 -15.22 -23.14
CA ASN A 71 -6.03 -16.65 -23.25
C ASN A 71 -6.52 -17.03 -24.63
N PRO A 72 -5.62 -17.36 -25.53
CA PRO A 72 -6.00 -17.79 -26.90
C PRO A 72 -6.70 -19.15 -26.92
N ASN A 73 -6.65 -19.94 -25.84
CA ASN A 73 -7.26 -21.26 -25.79
C ASN A 73 -8.57 -21.24 -24.98
N PRO A 74 -9.75 -21.32 -25.63
CA PRO A 74 -11.03 -21.30 -24.94
C PRO A 74 -11.26 -22.54 -24.04
N ASN A 75 -10.46 -23.59 -24.20
CA ASN A 75 -10.55 -24.81 -23.41
C ASN A 75 -9.65 -24.81 -22.17
N THR A 76 -8.86 -23.75 -21.93
CA THR A 76 -8.07 -23.67 -20.72
C THR A 76 -8.99 -23.70 -19.49
N PRO A 77 -8.80 -24.63 -18.54
CA PRO A 77 -9.64 -24.72 -17.37
C PRO A 77 -9.34 -23.57 -16.39
N ALA A 78 -10.36 -23.14 -15.68
CA ALA A 78 -10.15 -22.28 -14.51
C ALA A 78 -9.35 -23.01 -13.45
N THR A 79 -8.56 -22.27 -12.66
CA THR A 79 -7.87 -22.85 -11.52
C THR A 79 -8.87 -23.10 -10.39
N ASN A 80 -8.85 -24.32 -9.88
CA ASN A 80 -9.55 -24.69 -8.66
C ASN A 80 -8.61 -24.43 -7.47
N PHE A 81 -8.97 -23.48 -6.63
CA PHE A 81 -8.31 -23.23 -5.36
C PHE A 81 -8.88 -24.18 -4.32
N ILE A 82 -8.09 -24.52 -3.32
CA ILE A 82 -8.51 -25.37 -2.21
C ILE A 82 -8.64 -24.51 -0.97
N ASP A 83 -9.81 -24.57 -0.34
CA ASP A 83 -10.03 -23.94 0.95
C ASP A 83 -9.23 -24.68 2.01
N PRO A 84 -8.27 -24.04 2.71
CA PRO A 84 -7.40 -24.70 3.67
C PRO A 84 -8.13 -25.20 4.92
N THR A 85 -9.31 -24.64 5.21
CA THR A 85 -10.12 -25.02 6.38
C THR A 85 -11.05 -26.18 6.09
N THR A 86 -11.70 -26.19 4.92
CA THR A 86 -12.72 -27.18 4.58
C THR A 86 -12.25 -28.26 3.61
N GLY A 87 -11.14 -28.03 2.90
CA GLY A 87 -10.65 -28.88 1.82
C GLY A 87 -11.49 -28.79 0.53
N GLN A 88 -12.51 -27.93 0.50
CA GLN A 88 -13.38 -27.77 -0.67
C GLN A 88 -12.72 -26.91 -1.74
N THR A 89 -13.04 -27.20 -2.99
CA THR A 89 -12.56 -26.41 -4.11
C THR A 89 -13.46 -25.20 -4.37
N TYR A 90 -12.83 -24.08 -4.75
CA TYR A 90 -13.53 -22.87 -5.15
C TYR A 90 -12.78 -22.19 -6.33
N ASN A 91 -13.46 -21.29 -7.02
CA ASN A 91 -12.87 -20.48 -8.07
C ASN A 91 -12.72 -19.02 -7.63
N LYS A 92 -11.84 -18.29 -8.30
CA LYS A 92 -11.72 -16.85 -8.17
C LYS A 92 -12.02 -16.19 -9.51
N GLY A 93 -12.72 -15.08 -9.46
CA GLY A 93 -12.95 -14.21 -10.61
C GLY A 93 -11.92 -13.08 -10.64
N PHE A 94 -11.61 -12.62 -11.84
CA PHE A 94 -10.88 -11.37 -12.03
C PHE A 94 -11.74 -10.21 -11.52
N PHE A 95 -11.12 -9.35 -10.74
CA PHE A 95 -11.78 -8.20 -10.16
C PHE A 95 -10.84 -6.99 -10.20
N GLN A 96 -11.32 -5.89 -10.74
CA GLN A 96 -10.61 -4.62 -10.71
C GLN A 96 -11.38 -3.65 -9.83
N LEU A 97 -10.78 -3.28 -8.72
CA LEU A 97 -11.36 -2.29 -7.81
C LEU A 97 -10.86 -0.90 -8.19
N LEU A 98 -11.81 0.00 -8.50
CA LEU A 98 -11.55 1.41 -8.78
C LEU A 98 -12.27 2.26 -7.72
N ARG A 99 -11.70 2.31 -6.53
CA ARG A 99 -12.34 2.98 -5.39
C ARG A 99 -11.34 3.74 -4.54
N ARG A 100 -11.71 4.98 -4.16
CA ARG A 100 -11.03 5.71 -3.10
C ARG A 100 -11.58 5.31 -1.74
N ASN A 101 -10.69 5.17 -0.76
CA ASN A 101 -11.06 4.96 0.63
C ASN A 101 -11.38 6.29 1.32
N VAL A 102 -12.49 6.88 0.94
CA VAL A 102 -12.90 8.17 1.51
C VAL A 102 -13.19 8.06 3.01
N GLU A 103 -13.61 6.90 3.45
CA GLU A 103 -13.90 6.59 4.85
C GLU A 103 -12.64 6.57 5.73
N GLY A 104 -11.48 6.26 5.15
CA GLY A 104 -10.19 6.25 5.84
C GLY A 104 -9.51 7.61 5.95
N GLY A 105 -10.16 8.65 5.41
CA GLY A 105 -9.60 10.00 5.41
C GLY A 105 -8.46 10.21 4.43
N PRO A 106 -7.92 11.43 4.37
CA PRO A 106 -6.83 11.79 3.47
C PRO A 106 -5.53 11.12 3.88
N ARG A 107 -4.72 10.73 2.89
CA ARG A 107 -3.35 10.29 3.13
C ARG A 107 -2.50 11.44 3.62
N GLN A 108 -1.63 11.15 4.56
CA GLN A 108 -0.71 12.13 5.12
C GLN A 108 0.72 11.61 5.05
N ALA A 109 1.65 12.52 4.77
CA ALA A 109 3.07 12.30 4.93
C ALA A 109 3.56 13.30 5.98
N ASP A 110 3.95 12.78 7.13
CA ASP A 110 4.57 13.54 8.20
C ASP A 110 6.09 13.49 7.99
N LEU A 111 6.67 14.65 7.70
CA LEU A 111 8.04 14.82 7.28
C LEU A 111 8.77 15.67 8.32
N GLN A 112 9.83 15.14 8.90
CA GLN A 112 10.66 15.88 9.83
C GLN A 112 12.13 15.87 9.38
N HIS A 113 12.71 17.05 9.26
CA HIS A 113 14.10 17.24 8.97
C HIS A 113 14.76 17.99 10.11
N THR A 114 15.77 17.40 10.71
CA THR A 114 16.64 18.10 11.65
C THR A 114 18.06 18.10 11.08
N ASN A 115 18.64 19.25 10.93
CA ASN A 115 19.99 19.42 10.39
C ASN A 115 20.82 20.31 11.32
N PHE A 116 22.05 19.92 11.54
CA PHE A 116 23.04 20.82 12.13
C PHE A 116 24.35 20.74 11.36
N ARG A 117 25.03 21.86 11.30
CA ARG A 117 26.33 22.02 10.66
C ARG A 117 27.22 22.93 11.53
N GLY A 118 28.40 22.47 11.82
CA GLY A 118 29.45 23.26 12.46
C GLY A 118 30.62 23.38 11.54
N VAL A 119 31.19 24.57 11.43
CA VAL A 119 32.42 24.86 10.69
C VAL A 119 33.41 25.56 11.61
N LEU A 120 34.59 25.05 11.71
CA LEU A 120 35.73 25.70 12.38
C LEU A 120 36.80 25.92 11.36
N GLY A 121 37.21 27.16 11.16
CA GLY A 121 38.19 27.49 10.16
C GLY A 121 39.12 28.63 10.58
N ALA A 122 40.12 28.84 9.75
CA ALA A 122 41.02 29.95 9.84
C ALA A 122 41.42 30.45 8.44
N ARG A 123 41.42 31.74 8.27
CA ARG A 123 41.84 32.39 7.02
C ARG A 123 42.83 33.50 7.30
N GLY A 124 43.63 33.81 6.33
CA GLY A 124 44.64 34.87 6.48
C GLY A 124 45.56 34.99 5.28
N ASP A 125 46.52 35.89 5.39
CA ASP A 125 47.54 36.18 4.37
C ASP A 125 48.89 35.53 4.72
N LEU A 126 49.50 34.89 3.73
CA LEU A 126 50.81 34.29 3.77
C LEU A 126 51.77 35.20 2.93
N GLY A 127 52.21 36.27 3.55
CA GLY A 127 53.01 37.27 2.88
C GLY A 127 52.20 38.21 1.99
N LYS A 128 52.80 38.73 0.91
CA LYS A 128 52.18 39.75 0.05
C LYS A 128 51.39 39.18 -1.13
N ALA A 129 51.54 37.89 -1.44
CA ALA A 129 51.03 37.32 -2.68
C ALA A 129 50.08 36.14 -2.48
N TRP A 130 49.92 35.60 -1.28
CA TRP A 130 49.15 34.43 -1.00
C TRP A 130 48.19 34.64 0.15
N SER A 131 46.96 34.11 0.01
CA SER A 131 45.99 33.99 1.10
C SER A 131 45.57 32.53 1.25
N TYR A 132 45.09 32.18 2.43
CA TYR A 132 44.54 30.84 2.70
C TYR A 132 43.21 30.95 3.40
N ASP A 133 42.38 29.95 3.17
CA ASP A 133 41.16 29.65 3.94
C ASP A 133 41.10 28.12 4.12
N ALA A 134 41.26 27.66 5.36
CA ALA A 134 41.26 26.27 5.71
C ALA A 134 40.21 26.03 6.79
N TYR A 135 39.36 25.07 6.60
CA TYR A 135 38.31 24.77 7.55
C TYR A 135 38.06 23.26 7.70
N TYR A 136 37.51 22.90 8.84
CA TYR A 136 36.89 21.61 9.09
C TYR A 136 35.41 21.81 9.26
N GLN A 137 34.62 20.95 8.61
CA GLN A 137 33.17 20.99 8.69
C GLN A 137 32.66 19.65 9.15
N TYR A 138 31.69 19.66 10.08
CA TYR A 138 30.90 18.52 10.45
C TYR A 138 29.43 18.89 10.38
N GLY A 139 28.61 18.00 9.79
CA GLY A 139 27.17 18.17 9.72
C GLY A 139 26.46 16.83 9.74
N LYS A 140 25.25 16.84 10.25
CA LYS A 140 24.38 15.68 10.26
C LYS A 140 22.96 16.11 9.95
N THR A 141 22.31 15.34 9.05
CA THR A 141 20.90 15.47 8.76
C THR A 141 20.19 14.21 9.24
N ASN A 142 19.16 14.38 10.04
CA ASN A 142 18.20 13.33 10.35
C ASN A 142 16.91 13.61 9.58
N TYR A 143 16.40 12.58 8.91
CA TYR A 143 15.13 12.64 8.18
C TYR A 143 14.25 11.54 8.67
N SER A 144 13.01 11.88 9.01
CA SER A 144 11.94 10.95 9.34
C SER A 144 10.74 11.22 8.45
N GLN A 145 10.13 10.16 7.95
CA GLN A 145 8.92 10.26 7.17
C GLN A 145 7.96 9.16 7.60
N ILE A 146 6.74 9.54 8.00
CA ILE A 146 5.69 8.62 8.38
C ILE A 146 4.51 8.84 7.44
N TYR A 147 4.10 7.79 6.77
CA TYR A 147 2.87 7.77 5.99
C TYR A 147 1.71 7.24 6.82
N SER A 148 0.56 7.91 6.73
CA SER A 148 -0.67 7.51 7.39
C SER A 148 -1.82 7.42 6.40
N ASN A 149 -2.80 6.56 6.70
CA ASN A 149 -4.02 6.33 5.91
C ASN A 149 -3.75 5.78 4.49
N GLU A 150 -2.66 5.04 4.32
CA GLU A 150 -2.36 4.28 3.10
C GLU A 150 -2.96 2.88 3.16
N PHE A 151 -3.44 2.39 2.01
CA PHE A 151 -3.88 1.01 1.89
C PHE A 151 -2.73 0.03 1.84
N SER A 152 -2.83 -1.04 2.61
CA SER A 152 -2.02 -2.23 2.43
C SER A 152 -2.63 -3.12 1.33
N ALA A 153 -1.93 -3.31 0.22
CA ALA A 153 -2.38 -4.19 -0.86
C ALA A 153 -2.57 -5.65 -0.40
N VAL A 154 -1.73 -6.11 0.52
CA VAL A 154 -1.84 -7.48 1.09
C VAL A 154 -3.09 -7.61 1.94
N ARG A 155 -3.34 -6.63 2.82
CA ARG A 155 -4.56 -6.63 3.66
C ARG A 155 -5.81 -6.48 2.81
N LEU A 156 -5.76 -5.65 1.76
CA LEU A 156 -6.87 -5.50 0.82
C LEU A 156 -7.22 -6.84 0.15
N ALA A 157 -6.23 -7.56 -0.37
CA ALA A 157 -6.45 -8.87 -0.98
C ALA A 157 -7.11 -9.87 0.00
N ARG A 158 -6.65 -9.90 1.26
CA ARG A 158 -7.23 -10.75 2.30
C ARG A 158 -8.65 -10.34 2.66
N ALA A 159 -8.90 -9.03 2.80
CA ALA A 159 -10.21 -8.48 3.16
C ALA A 159 -11.28 -8.66 2.07
N LEU A 160 -10.87 -8.87 0.82
CA LEU A 160 -11.75 -9.20 -0.30
C LEU A 160 -12.07 -10.69 -0.38
N GLU A 161 -11.25 -11.57 0.21
CA GLU A 161 -11.47 -13.01 0.21
C GLU A 161 -12.34 -13.44 1.39
N VAL A 162 -13.65 -13.23 1.24
CA VAL A 162 -14.66 -13.40 2.29
C VAL A 162 -15.43 -14.68 2.08
N VAL A 163 -15.69 -15.40 3.16
CA VAL A 163 -16.50 -16.62 3.20
C VAL A 163 -17.55 -16.56 4.30
N THR A 164 -18.49 -17.48 4.28
CA THR A 164 -19.44 -17.63 5.39
C THR A 164 -18.75 -18.36 6.53
N GLY A 165 -18.61 -17.69 7.66
CA GLY A 165 -18.05 -18.26 8.87
C GLY A 165 -18.99 -19.24 9.59
N PRO A 166 -18.51 -19.91 10.66
CA PRO A 166 -19.28 -20.91 11.41
C PRO A 166 -20.62 -20.39 11.96
N ASN A 167 -20.70 -19.10 12.26
CA ASN A 167 -21.90 -18.44 12.79
C ASN A 167 -22.83 -17.90 11.69
N GLY A 168 -22.58 -18.21 10.41
CA GLY A 168 -23.34 -17.68 9.28
C GLY A 168 -23.01 -16.24 8.91
N THR A 169 -22.03 -15.61 9.57
CA THR A 169 -21.60 -14.23 9.27
C THR A 169 -20.42 -14.22 8.30
N PRO A 170 -20.31 -13.17 7.45
CA PRO A 170 -19.14 -13.01 6.59
C PRO A 170 -17.85 -12.81 7.39
N VAL A 171 -16.82 -13.60 7.07
CA VAL A 171 -15.47 -13.50 7.67
C VAL A 171 -14.42 -13.64 6.58
N CYS A 172 -13.21 -13.13 6.81
CA CYS A 172 -12.11 -13.39 5.89
C CYS A 172 -11.74 -14.89 5.93
N ARG A 173 -11.39 -15.47 4.80
CA ARG A 173 -10.85 -16.84 4.74
C ARG A 173 -9.58 -16.97 5.59
N SER A 174 -8.72 -15.97 5.56
CA SER A 174 -7.48 -15.88 6.36
C SER A 174 -7.69 -15.86 7.87
N THR A 175 -8.89 -15.50 8.33
CA THR A 175 -9.25 -15.62 9.76
C THR A 175 -9.53 -17.07 10.13
N LEU A 176 -10.16 -17.83 9.24
CA LEU A 176 -10.50 -19.24 9.51
C LEU A 176 -9.29 -20.16 9.46
N ASP A 177 -8.34 -19.91 8.55
CA ASP A 177 -7.12 -20.70 8.44
C ASP A 177 -5.99 -20.24 9.37
N GLY A 178 -6.21 -19.14 10.11
CA GLY A 178 -5.27 -18.57 11.06
C GLY A 178 -4.10 -17.79 10.44
N SER A 179 -4.06 -17.63 9.11
CA SER A 179 -2.98 -16.88 8.44
C SER A 179 -3.07 -15.36 8.68
N ASP A 180 -4.25 -14.86 9.02
CA ASP A 180 -4.47 -13.49 9.48
C ASP A 180 -5.73 -13.40 10.37
N PRO A 181 -5.59 -13.63 11.68
CA PRO A 181 -6.74 -13.62 12.60
C PRO A 181 -7.35 -12.23 12.79
N ASN A 182 -6.64 -11.17 12.41
CA ASN A 182 -7.11 -9.79 12.53
C ASN A 182 -7.83 -9.27 11.28
N CYS A 183 -7.94 -10.09 10.24
CA CYS A 183 -8.59 -9.69 9.01
C CYS A 183 -10.06 -9.33 9.22
N VAL A 184 -10.47 -8.19 8.66
CA VAL A 184 -11.86 -7.72 8.66
C VAL A 184 -12.38 -7.66 7.23
N PRO A 185 -13.51 -8.28 6.91
CA PRO A 185 -14.12 -8.24 5.58
C PRO A 185 -14.35 -6.82 5.07
N TYR A 186 -13.93 -6.55 3.84
CA TYR A 186 -14.15 -5.27 3.18
C TYR A 186 -15.28 -5.39 2.16
N ASN A 187 -16.45 -4.84 2.51
CA ASN A 187 -17.62 -4.88 1.63
C ASN A 187 -17.52 -3.79 0.55
N VAL A 188 -17.07 -4.17 -0.64
CA VAL A 188 -16.97 -3.29 -1.81
C VAL A 188 -18.25 -3.24 -2.63
N PHE A 189 -19.23 -4.09 -2.33
CA PHE A 189 -20.49 -4.23 -3.08
C PHE A 189 -21.62 -3.36 -2.54
N GLY A 190 -21.49 -2.84 -1.32
CA GLY A 190 -22.53 -2.04 -0.65
C GLY A 190 -22.57 -0.57 -1.03
N GLY A 191 -21.68 -0.10 -1.92
CA GLY A 191 -21.59 1.31 -2.30
C GLY A 191 -20.86 2.21 -1.29
N ALA A 192 -21.07 3.52 -1.40
CA ALA A 192 -20.46 4.48 -0.49
C ALA A 192 -20.99 4.30 0.95
N GLY A 193 -20.09 4.32 1.93
CA GLY A 193 -20.44 4.13 3.35
C GLY A 193 -20.63 2.67 3.78
N ALA A 194 -20.48 1.69 2.89
CA ALA A 194 -20.61 0.27 3.25
C ALA A 194 -19.35 -0.30 3.95
N ALA A 195 -18.22 0.41 3.86
CA ALA A 195 -17.02 0.04 4.58
C ALA A 195 -17.18 0.34 6.08
N SER A 196 -17.05 -0.68 6.92
CA SER A 196 -17.10 -0.48 8.37
C SER A 196 -15.83 0.21 8.88
N PRO A 197 -15.89 0.97 9.99
CA PRO A 197 -14.68 1.53 10.60
C PRO A 197 -13.61 0.48 10.90
N ALA A 198 -14.03 -0.73 11.29
CA ALA A 198 -13.10 -1.84 11.55
C ALA A 198 -12.38 -2.30 10.27
N SER A 199 -13.07 -2.38 9.11
CA SER A 199 -12.43 -2.73 7.85
C SER A 199 -11.49 -1.63 7.36
N VAL A 200 -11.85 -0.37 7.54
CA VAL A 200 -11.00 0.78 7.21
C VAL A 200 -9.70 0.74 8.04
N ASN A 201 -9.81 0.54 9.34
CA ASN A 201 -8.64 0.44 10.24
C ASN A 201 -7.76 -0.79 9.94
N TYR A 202 -8.37 -1.88 9.49
CA TYR A 202 -7.59 -3.06 9.11
C TYR A 202 -6.78 -2.82 7.83
N LEU A 203 -7.30 -2.03 6.88
CA LEU A 203 -6.65 -1.78 5.60
C LEU A 203 -5.47 -0.78 5.67
N SER A 204 -5.44 0.07 6.72
CA SER A 204 -4.42 1.13 6.93
C SER A 204 -3.19 0.62 7.68
#